data_0c1da3fa0371e2738ca6662c23a5e213
#
_entry.id   0c1da3fa0371e2738ca6662c23a5e213
#
_cell.length_a   1.000
_cell.length_b   1.000
_cell.length_c   1.000
_cell.angle_alpha   90.00
_cell.angle_beta   90.00
_cell.angle_gamma   90.00
#
_symmetry.space_group_name_H-M   'P 1'
#
loop_
_entity.id
_entity.type
_entity.pdbx_description
1 polymer ?
#
loop_
_entity_poly.entity_id
_entity_poly.type
_entity_poly.pdbx_seq_one_letter_code
_entity_poly.pdbx_strand_id
1 'polypeptide(L)'
;MTHTKADNEAILRGVLDRWKAGVDDHEPQRVAALFTEDAIFQGLHPYSVGPQGVADYYASQPLGLSAEYRVQESRRLSDDLVLGYLKVDFTFTDRPTLTVNLCVLLKRSDDDWRIDHYQVSRLD
;
A
#
# COMPACT_ATOMS: atom_id res chain seq x y z
N MET A 1 -10.52 -24.26 -5.11
CA MET A 1 -9.05 -24.14 -5.29
C MET A 1 -8.41 -23.74 -3.97
N THR A 2 -7.30 -24.36 -3.62
CA THR A 2 -6.60 -24.07 -2.38
C THR A 2 -5.58 -22.96 -2.60
N HIS A 3 -5.60 -21.94 -1.75
CA HIS A 3 -4.63 -20.85 -1.77
C HIS A 3 -3.67 -21.01 -0.60
N THR A 4 -2.37 -20.90 -0.88
CA THR A 4 -1.35 -21.02 0.17
C THR A 4 -0.93 -19.64 0.67
N LYS A 5 -0.24 -19.63 1.82
CA LYS A 5 0.37 -18.41 2.34
C LYS A 5 1.35 -17.81 1.31
N ALA A 6 2.13 -18.66 0.63
CA ALA A 6 3.07 -18.21 -0.39
C ALA A 6 2.35 -17.55 -1.57
N ASP A 7 1.19 -18.10 -1.98
CA ASP A 7 0.39 -17.49 -3.06
C ASP A 7 -0.10 -16.11 -2.66
N ASN A 8 -0.59 -15.96 -1.44
CA ASN A 8 -1.09 -14.68 -0.93
C ASN A 8 0.03 -13.65 -0.84
N GLU A 9 1.20 -14.05 -0.34
CA GLU A 9 2.35 -13.15 -0.27
C GLU A 9 2.85 -12.72 -1.64
N ALA A 10 2.82 -13.63 -2.63
CA ALA A 10 3.22 -13.29 -4.00
C ALA A 10 2.31 -12.22 -4.60
N ILE A 11 1.01 -12.31 -4.36
CA ILE A 11 0.05 -11.29 -4.79
C ILE A 11 0.33 -9.96 -4.12
N LEU A 12 0.54 -9.98 -2.79
CA LEU A 12 0.85 -8.77 -2.04
C LEU A 12 2.12 -8.10 -2.55
N ARG A 13 3.19 -8.88 -2.74
CA ARG A 13 4.47 -8.34 -3.23
C ARG A 13 4.34 -7.78 -4.64
N GLY A 14 3.55 -8.43 -5.49
CA GLY A 14 3.33 -7.95 -6.86
C GLY A 14 2.79 -6.53 -6.90
N VAL A 15 1.90 -6.17 -5.97
CA VAL A 15 1.35 -4.81 -5.88
C VAL A 15 2.26 -3.90 -5.06
N LEU A 16 2.73 -4.38 -3.91
CA LEU A 16 3.46 -3.55 -2.96
C LEU A 16 4.87 -3.19 -3.43
N ASP A 17 5.51 -4.04 -4.24
CA ASP A 17 6.80 -3.69 -4.83
C ASP A 17 6.65 -2.53 -5.82
N ARG A 18 5.54 -2.48 -6.55
CA ARG A 18 5.23 -1.35 -7.43
C ARG A 18 4.88 -0.09 -6.63
N TRP A 19 4.17 -0.25 -5.51
CA TRP A 19 3.89 0.85 -4.59
C TRP A 19 5.19 1.44 -4.05
N LYS A 20 6.08 0.58 -3.55
CA LYS A 20 7.39 0.99 -3.04
C LYS A 20 8.18 1.74 -4.12
N ALA A 21 8.25 1.21 -5.34
CA ALA A 21 8.97 1.85 -6.43
C ALA A 21 8.42 3.24 -6.72
N GLY A 22 7.09 3.40 -6.75
CA GLY A 22 6.46 4.69 -6.98
C GLY A 22 6.72 5.68 -5.86
N VAL A 23 6.70 5.22 -4.60
CA VAL A 23 7.03 6.07 -3.44
C VAL A 23 8.50 6.48 -3.48
N ASP A 24 9.40 5.52 -3.68
CA ASP A 24 10.84 5.77 -3.68
C ASP A 24 11.25 6.74 -4.80
N ASP A 25 10.61 6.64 -5.97
CA ASP A 25 10.91 7.47 -7.13
C ASP A 25 10.13 8.79 -7.15
N HIS A 26 9.30 9.03 -6.13
CA HIS A 26 8.44 10.21 -6.02
C HIS A 26 7.58 10.38 -7.28
N GLU A 27 6.83 9.33 -7.60
CA GLU A 27 5.92 9.31 -8.76
C GLU A 27 4.48 9.12 -8.29
N PRO A 28 3.80 10.19 -7.83
CA PRO A 28 2.46 10.08 -7.22
C PRO A 28 1.41 9.44 -8.11
N GLN A 29 1.43 9.73 -9.41
CA GLN A 29 0.43 9.17 -10.34
C GLN A 29 0.63 7.67 -10.51
N ARG A 30 1.87 7.22 -10.47
CA ARG A 30 2.19 5.81 -10.58
C ARG A 30 1.73 5.03 -9.35
N VAL A 31 1.85 5.64 -8.16
CA VAL A 31 1.32 5.07 -6.92
C VAL A 31 -0.21 5.01 -6.99
N ALA A 32 -0.84 6.12 -7.40
CA ALA A 32 -2.30 6.21 -7.48
C ALA A 32 -2.91 5.17 -8.42
N ALA A 33 -2.21 4.82 -9.50
CA ALA A 33 -2.68 3.84 -10.48
C ALA A 33 -2.82 2.42 -9.90
N LEU A 34 -2.25 2.17 -8.72
CA LEU A 34 -2.36 0.88 -8.04
C LEU A 34 -3.64 0.74 -7.20
N PHE A 35 -4.46 1.79 -7.12
CA PHE A 35 -5.64 1.84 -6.28
C PHE A 35 -6.91 1.73 -7.13
N THR A 36 -7.97 1.16 -6.53
CA THR A 36 -9.28 1.11 -7.18
C THR A 36 -9.93 2.49 -7.18
N GLU A 37 -10.95 2.69 -8.01
CA GLU A 37 -11.62 3.99 -8.15
C GLU A 37 -12.30 4.47 -6.87
N ASP A 38 -12.73 3.54 -6.02
CA ASP A 38 -13.39 3.87 -4.75
C ASP A 38 -12.56 3.44 -3.53
N ALA A 39 -11.26 3.26 -3.71
CA ALA A 39 -10.37 2.86 -2.63
C ALA A 39 -10.39 3.86 -1.48
N ILE A 40 -10.42 3.33 -0.26
CA ILE A 40 -10.25 4.16 0.94
C ILE A 40 -8.77 4.22 1.25
N PHE A 41 -8.24 5.44 1.32
CA PHE A 41 -6.82 5.66 1.61
C PHE A 41 -6.68 6.49 2.88
N GLN A 42 -6.11 5.87 3.91
CA GLN A 42 -5.83 6.50 5.20
C GLN A 42 -4.33 6.43 5.48
N GLY A 43 -3.62 7.52 5.18
CA GLY A 43 -2.25 7.71 5.63
C GLY A 43 -2.25 8.34 7.01
N LEU A 44 -1.32 9.28 7.26
CA LEU A 44 -1.24 10.01 8.53
C LEU A 44 -2.08 11.29 8.53
N HIS A 45 -2.75 11.58 7.43
CA HIS A 45 -3.69 12.69 7.28
C HIS A 45 -5.10 12.14 7.20
N PRO A 46 -6.14 12.99 7.23
CA PRO A 46 -7.52 12.51 7.07
C PRO A 46 -7.67 11.67 5.81
N TYR A 47 -8.57 10.69 5.86
CA TYR A 47 -8.73 9.77 4.75
C TYR A 47 -9.26 10.45 3.49
N SER A 48 -9.02 9.80 2.36
CA SER A 48 -9.60 10.19 1.08
C SER A 48 -10.15 8.95 0.37
N VAL A 49 -10.92 9.18 -0.67
CA VAL A 49 -11.50 8.10 -1.49
C VAL A 49 -11.05 8.32 -2.94
N GLY A 50 -10.51 7.24 -3.54
CA GLY A 50 -10.12 7.23 -4.93
C GLY A 50 -8.68 7.61 -5.19
N PRO A 51 -8.19 7.34 -6.42
CA PRO A 51 -6.78 7.53 -6.77
C PRO A 51 -6.28 8.97 -6.69
N GLN A 52 -7.15 9.96 -6.95
CA GLN A 52 -6.71 11.35 -6.92
C GLN A 52 -6.21 11.76 -5.53
N GLY A 53 -6.89 11.33 -4.48
CA GLY A 53 -6.45 11.61 -3.11
C GLY A 53 -5.11 10.96 -2.80
N VAL A 54 -4.85 9.76 -3.33
CA VAL A 54 -3.56 9.09 -3.19
C VAL A 54 -2.46 9.90 -3.89
N ALA A 55 -2.71 10.34 -5.12
CA ALA A 55 -1.75 11.15 -5.87
C ALA A 55 -1.43 12.44 -5.13
N ASP A 56 -2.45 13.14 -4.62
CA ASP A 56 -2.28 14.38 -3.88
C ASP A 56 -1.46 14.17 -2.62
N TYR A 57 -1.72 13.08 -1.90
CA TYR A 57 -0.97 12.73 -0.68
C TYR A 57 0.52 12.56 -0.98
N TYR A 58 0.86 11.72 -1.98
CA TYR A 58 2.26 11.46 -2.28
C TYR A 58 2.95 12.63 -2.98
N ALA A 59 2.21 13.47 -3.69
CA ALA A 59 2.76 14.70 -4.24
C ALA A 59 3.20 15.67 -3.14
N SER A 60 2.51 15.64 -1.99
CA SER A 60 2.83 16.52 -0.85
C SER A 60 3.97 15.99 0.00
N GLN A 61 4.41 14.75 -0.20
CA GLN A 61 5.50 14.18 0.58
C GLN A 61 6.84 14.74 0.13
N PRO A 62 7.84 14.80 1.04
CA PRO A 62 9.15 15.34 0.66
C PRO A 62 9.88 14.42 -0.31
N LEU A 63 10.70 15.01 -1.16
CA LEU A 63 11.62 14.25 -1.99
C LEU A 63 12.58 13.48 -1.08
N GLY A 64 12.97 12.27 -1.52
CA GLY A 64 13.84 11.43 -0.72
C GLY A 64 13.10 10.50 0.23
N LEU A 65 11.77 10.59 0.29
CA LEU A 65 10.99 9.60 1.02
C LEU A 65 11.17 8.23 0.37
N SER A 66 11.46 7.22 1.18
CA SER A 66 11.50 5.83 0.71
C SER A 66 10.74 4.94 1.68
N ALA A 67 10.30 3.79 1.17
CA ALA A 67 9.52 2.83 1.96
C ALA A 67 10.17 1.46 1.90
N GLU A 68 10.27 0.81 3.08
CA GLU A 68 10.62 -0.60 3.19
C GLU A 68 9.47 -1.29 3.92
N TYR A 69 9.07 -2.47 3.45
CA TYR A 69 7.95 -3.16 4.07
C TYR A 69 8.27 -4.62 4.36
N ARG A 70 7.59 -5.16 5.36
CA ARG A 70 7.64 -6.59 5.69
C ARG A 70 6.22 -7.09 5.88
N VAL A 71 5.86 -8.17 5.18
CA VAL A 71 4.56 -8.81 5.35
C VAL A 71 4.59 -9.61 6.65
N GLN A 72 3.68 -9.28 7.56
CA GLN A 72 3.56 -9.98 8.84
C GLN A 72 2.47 -11.04 8.80
N GLU A 73 1.33 -10.69 8.20
CA GLU A 73 0.19 -11.59 8.06
C GLU A 73 -0.44 -11.41 6.68
N SER A 74 -0.96 -12.48 6.14
CA SER A 74 -1.77 -12.43 4.92
C SER A 74 -2.95 -13.36 5.07
N ARG A 75 -4.08 -12.98 4.47
CA ARG A 75 -5.30 -13.79 4.50
C ARG A 75 -5.96 -13.72 3.13
N ARG A 76 -6.39 -14.88 2.64
CA ARG A 76 -7.19 -14.95 1.43
C ARG A 76 -8.66 -14.90 1.85
N LEU A 77 -9.34 -13.81 1.51
CA LEU A 77 -10.74 -13.64 1.92
C LEU A 77 -11.70 -14.22 0.89
N SER A 78 -11.29 -14.23 -0.36
CA SER A 78 -11.99 -14.88 -1.47
C SER A 78 -11.00 -15.04 -2.63
N ASP A 79 -11.45 -15.61 -3.75
CA ASP A 79 -10.57 -15.71 -4.92
C ASP A 79 -10.07 -14.35 -5.40
N ASP A 80 -10.82 -13.28 -5.11
CA ASP A 80 -10.54 -11.93 -5.61
C ASP A 80 -10.14 -10.94 -4.51
N LEU A 81 -9.93 -11.41 -3.27
CA LEU A 81 -9.60 -10.51 -2.15
C LEU A 81 -8.46 -11.08 -1.31
N VAL A 82 -7.43 -10.29 -1.12
CA VAL A 82 -6.29 -10.61 -0.24
C VAL A 82 -6.09 -9.49 0.76
N LEU A 83 -6.06 -9.84 2.04
CA LEU A 83 -5.71 -8.91 3.12
C LEU A 83 -4.24 -9.06 3.44
N GLY A 84 -3.53 -7.94 3.55
CA GLY A 84 -2.15 -7.91 4.01
C GLY A 84 -2.01 -7.04 5.24
N TYR A 85 -1.27 -7.54 6.23
CA TYR A 85 -0.90 -6.78 7.43
C TYR A 85 0.61 -6.67 7.46
N LEU A 86 1.12 -5.44 7.44
CA LEU A 86 2.52 -5.17 7.16
C LEU A 86 3.10 -4.23 8.19
N LYS A 87 4.43 -4.29 8.34
CA LYS A 87 5.19 -3.25 8.99
C LYS A 87 5.93 -2.47 7.92
N VAL A 88 5.87 -1.14 7.98
CA VAL A 88 6.50 -0.27 6.99
C VAL A 88 7.41 0.72 7.70
N ASP A 89 8.64 0.85 7.20
CA ASP A 89 9.57 1.89 7.61
C ASP A 89 9.61 2.95 6.52
N PHE A 90 9.16 4.16 6.86
CA PHE A 90 9.30 5.32 5.99
C PHE A 90 10.55 6.08 6.37
N THR A 91 11.49 6.18 5.43
CA THR A 91 12.78 6.84 5.63
C THR A 91 12.78 8.19 4.93
N PHE A 92 13.23 9.21 5.65
CA PHE A 92 13.31 10.58 5.15
C PHE A 92 14.76 11.05 5.16
N THR A 93 15.07 12.06 4.35
CA THR A 93 16.42 12.62 4.32
C THR A 93 16.66 13.63 5.44
N ASP A 94 15.59 14.21 6.00
CA ASP A 94 15.68 15.35 6.94
C ASP A 94 15.06 15.06 8.31
N ARG A 95 14.67 13.82 8.60
CA ARG A 95 14.03 13.45 9.86
C ARG A 95 14.18 11.94 10.12
N PRO A 96 13.92 11.50 11.37
CA PRO A 96 14.03 10.08 11.70
C PRO A 96 13.05 9.20 10.93
N THR A 97 13.43 7.93 10.76
CA THR A 97 12.56 6.91 10.18
C THR A 97 11.30 6.75 11.01
N LEU A 98 10.16 6.67 10.33
CA LEU A 98 8.86 6.44 10.94
C LEU A 98 8.43 5.01 10.63
N THR A 99 8.24 4.18 11.68
CA THR A 99 7.74 2.82 11.54
C THR A 99 6.26 2.79 11.88
N VAL A 100 5.46 2.19 11.00
CA VAL A 100 4.01 2.10 11.16
C VAL A 100 3.54 0.69 10.82
N ASN A 101 2.33 0.35 11.26
CA ASN A 101 1.60 -0.79 10.72
C ASN A 101 0.76 -0.33 9.55
N LEU A 102 0.65 -1.20 8.53
CA LEU A 102 -0.15 -0.93 7.34
C LEU A 102 -1.06 -2.13 7.08
N CYS A 103 -2.34 -1.87 6.99
CA CYS A 103 -3.31 -2.87 6.55
C CYS A 103 -3.75 -2.53 5.14
N VAL A 104 -3.66 -3.49 4.22
CA VAL A 104 -4.13 -3.31 2.85
C VAL A 104 -5.10 -4.43 2.50
N LEU A 105 -6.11 -4.08 1.72
CA LEU A 105 -6.99 -5.04 1.09
C LEU A 105 -6.81 -4.92 -0.42
N LEU A 106 -6.37 -6.00 -1.05
CA LEU A 106 -6.20 -6.05 -2.49
C LEU A 106 -7.41 -6.72 -3.12
N LYS A 107 -7.88 -6.15 -4.20
CA LYS A 107 -9.03 -6.64 -4.95
C LYS A 107 -8.62 -6.91 -6.39
N ARG A 108 -8.99 -8.08 -6.91
CA ARG A 108 -8.74 -8.43 -8.31
C ARG A 108 -9.96 -8.07 -9.14
N SER A 109 -9.71 -7.38 -10.25
CA SER A 109 -10.72 -7.04 -11.25
C SER A 109 -10.04 -7.15 -12.62
N ASP A 110 -10.63 -7.92 -13.54
CA ASP A 110 -10.07 -8.11 -14.89
C ASP A 110 -8.61 -8.57 -14.85
N ASP A 111 -8.30 -9.54 -13.98
CA ASP A 111 -6.96 -10.13 -13.77
C ASP A 111 -5.93 -9.17 -13.17
N ASP A 112 -6.31 -7.95 -12.82
CA ASP A 112 -5.43 -7.00 -12.16
C ASP A 112 -5.75 -6.89 -10.69
N TRP A 113 -4.71 -6.96 -9.86
CA TRP A 113 -4.83 -6.71 -8.43
C TRP A 113 -4.56 -5.24 -8.13
N ARG A 114 -5.46 -4.59 -7.39
CA ARG A 114 -5.32 -3.20 -6.96
C ARG A 114 -5.66 -3.06 -5.50
N ILE A 115 -5.16 -2.00 -4.89
CA ILE A 115 -5.44 -1.70 -3.49
C ILE A 115 -6.83 -1.08 -3.39
N ASP A 116 -7.71 -1.72 -2.62
CA ASP A 116 -9.08 -1.24 -2.39
C ASP A 116 -9.22 -0.55 -1.04
N HIS A 117 -8.32 -0.88 -0.10
CA HIS A 117 -8.28 -0.26 1.23
C HIS A 117 -6.82 -0.18 1.67
N TYR A 118 -6.43 0.97 2.22
CA TYR A 118 -5.08 1.23 2.71
C TYR A 118 -5.22 2.00 4.00
N GLN A 119 -4.72 1.46 5.10
CA GLN A 119 -4.84 2.13 6.40
C GLN A 119 -3.56 1.96 7.20
N VAL A 120 -2.99 3.09 7.58
CA VAL A 120 -1.78 3.18 8.40
C VAL A 120 -2.18 3.37 9.86
N SER A 121 -1.45 2.72 10.76
CA SER A 121 -1.60 2.91 12.20
C SER A 121 -0.22 3.21 12.81
N ARG A 122 -0.16 4.22 13.67
CA ARG A 122 1.06 4.53 14.39
C ARG A 122 1.27 3.49 15.49
N LEU A 123 2.55 3.27 15.84
CA LEU A 123 2.92 2.29 16.85
C LEU A 123 3.20 2.89 18.23
N ASP A 124 3.16 4.21 18.35
CA ASP A 124 3.39 4.91 19.61
C ASP A 124 2.10 5.28 20.34
#